data_c2b5ddad2c00086952eb8388cce0a498
#
_entry.id   c2b5ddad2c00086952eb8388cce0a498
#
_cell.length_a   1.000
_cell.length_b   1.000
_cell.length_c   1.000
_cell.angle_alpha   90.00
_cell.angle_beta   90.00
_cell.angle_gamma   90.00
#
_symmetry.space_group_name_H-M   'P 1'
#
loop_
_entity.id
_entity.type
_entity.pdbx_description
1 polymer ?
#
loop_
_entity_poly.entity_id
_entity_poly.type
_entity_poly.pdbx_seq_one_letter_code
_entity_poly.pdbx_strand_id
1 'polypeptide(L)'
;MRRKECIVNYRHLLLVAVIFLSSCYHDEVYTIKDLDETMIDLRAYQENLGDEVKAGKLQDAGWLLEGMDSVFTEIKKKFKEHRKLDGPFSSYYNIKMKKPIRMIRQAIEDRDTSLAMSGYKLLVNKCNSCHRDNNIDKDVNF
;
A
#
# COMPACT_ATOMS: atom_id res chain seq x y z
N MET A 1 -7.71 2.00 69.65
CA MET A 1 -7.90 1.89 68.19
C MET A 1 -6.54 1.82 67.49
N ARG A 2 -6.12 0.62 67.02
CA ARG A 2 -4.84 0.44 66.32
C ARG A 2 -5.12 0.52 64.80
N ARG A 3 -4.57 1.52 64.12
CA ARG A 3 -4.56 1.60 62.65
C ARG A 3 -3.54 0.58 62.12
N LYS A 4 -4.04 -0.40 61.37
CA LYS A 4 -3.18 -1.29 60.60
C LYS A 4 -2.75 -0.54 59.32
N GLU A 5 -1.49 -0.15 59.22
CA GLU A 5 -0.89 0.36 58.00
C GLU A 5 -0.71 -0.81 57.03
N CYS A 6 -1.43 -0.76 55.91
CA CYS A 6 -1.17 -1.66 54.78
C CYS A 6 0.12 -1.20 54.06
N ILE A 7 1.22 -1.84 54.39
CA ILE A 7 2.47 -1.69 53.61
C ILE A 7 2.25 -2.45 52.31
N VAL A 8 1.82 -1.72 51.27
CA VAL A 8 1.78 -2.24 49.91
C VAL A 8 3.22 -2.45 49.42
N ASN A 9 3.57 -3.71 49.18
CA ASN A 9 4.92 -4.14 48.83
C ASN A 9 5.27 -3.68 47.41
N TYR A 10 5.86 -2.49 47.28
CA TYR A 10 6.18 -1.79 46.05
C TYR A 10 7.03 -2.62 45.07
N ARG A 11 7.75 -3.63 45.56
CA ARG A 11 8.56 -4.55 44.71
C ARG A 11 7.70 -5.42 43.79
N HIS A 12 6.49 -5.78 44.15
CA HIS A 12 5.59 -6.57 43.29
C HIS A 12 4.90 -5.72 42.23
N LEU A 13 4.67 -4.45 42.48
CA LEU A 13 4.09 -3.51 41.53
C LEU A 13 5.07 -3.18 40.39
N LEU A 14 6.36 -3.07 40.69
CA LEU A 14 7.42 -2.86 39.68
C LEU A 14 7.62 -4.09 38.78
N LEU A 15 7.50 -5.31 39.32
CA LEU A 15 7.61 -6.54 38.52
C LEU A 15 6.44 -6.71 37.53
N VAL A 16 5.23 -6.36 37.93
CA VAL A 16 4.05 -6.41 37.06
C VAL A 16 4.15 -5.35 35.93
N ALA A 17 4.65 -4.15 36.23
CA ALA A 17 4.85 -3.09 35.23
C ALA A 17 5.87 -3.48 34.14
N VAL A 18 6.94 -4.20 34.49
CA VAL A 18 7.96 -4.66 33.53
C VAL A 18 7.40 -5.74 32.59
N ILE A 19 6.46 -6.58 33.04
CA ILE A 19 5.85 -7.62 32.21
C ILE A 19 4.90 -7.02 31.17
N PHE A 20 4.26 -5.89 31.46
CA PHE A 20 3.41 -5.20 30.49
C PHE A 20 4.17 -4.38 29.43
N LEU A 21 5.44 -4.06 29.66
CA LEU A 21 6.29 -3.34 28.70
C LEU A 21 7.00 -4.27 27.71
N SER A 22 7.01 -5.57 27.95
CA SER A 22 7.44 -6.59 26.98
C SER A 22 6.27 -7.03 26.08
N SER A 23 5.33 -6.12 25.77
CA SER A 23 4.38 -6.29 24.68
C SER A 23 5.20 -6.43 23.42
N CYS A 24 5.34 -7.67 22.96
CA CYS A 24 6.04 -8.07 21.77
C CYS A 24 5.67 -7.13 20.62
N TYR A 25 6.61 -6.29 20.23
CA TYR A 25 6.60 -5.67 18.91
C TYR A 25 6.83 -6.84 17.95
N HIS A 26 5.73 -7.46 17.54
CA HIS A 26 5.75 -8.49 16.51
C HIS A 26 5.97 -7.72 15.21
N ASP A 27 7.22 -7.58 14.80
CA ASP A 27 7.52 -7.23 13.42
C ASP A 27 6.99 -8.38 12.57
N GLU A 28 5.80 -8.18 12.00
CA GLU A 28 5.25 -9.12 11.02
C GLU A 28 6.25 -9.24 9.88
N VAL A 29 6.94 -10.36 9.82
CA VAL A 29 7.87 -10.67 8.73
C VAL A 29 7.04 -11.01 7.50
N TYR A 30 6.82 -10.01 6.64
CA TYR A 30 6.12 -10.20 5.38
C TYR A 30 6.98 -11.02 4.41
N THR A 31 6.41 -12.10 3.91
CA THR A 31 7.08 -13.02 2.97
C THR A 31 6.95 -12.51 1.53
N ILE A 32 7.73 -13.11 0.62
CA ILE A 32 7.59 -12.83 -0.83
C ILE A 32 6.19 -13.16 -1.32
N LYS A 33 5.59 -14.22 -0.77
CA LYS A 33 4.25 -14.65 -1.12
C LYS A 33 3.22 -13.56 -0.83
N ASP A 34 3.34 -12.90 0.32
CA ASP A 34 2.43 -11.81 0.70
C ASP A 34 2.53 -10.63 -0.27
N LEU A 35 3.74 -10.28 -0.75
CA LEU A 35 3.92 -9.26 -1.76
C LEU A 35 3.32 -9.69 -3.11
N ASP A 36 3.55 -10.93 -3.53
CA ASP A 36 3.01 -11.45 -4.79
C ASP A 36 1.47 -11.49 -4.76
N GLU A 37 0.85 -11.89 -3.65
CA GLU A 37 -0.59 -11.86 -3.45
C GLU A 37 -1.14 -10.42 -3.52
N THR A 38 -0.51 -9.49 -2.83
CA THR A 38 -0.92 -8.07 -2.86
C THR A 38 -0.74 -7.45 -4.26
N MET A 39 0.25 -7.89 -5.04
CA MET A 39 0.43 -7.47 -6.43
C MET A 39 -0.63 -8.06 -7.37
N ILE A 40 -1.20 -9.24 -7.06
CA ILE A 40 -2.34 -9.81 -7.79
C ILE A 40 -3.57 -8.92 -7.59
N ASP A 41 -3.85 -8.52 -6.35
CA ASP A 41 -4.97 -7.61 -6.05
C ASP A 41 -4.79 -6.26 -6.77
N LEU A 42 -3.58 -5.70 -6.72
CA LEU A 42 -3.25 -4.45 -7.40
C LEU A 42 -3.46 -4.56 -8.91
N ARG A 43 -3.09 -5.70 -9.50
CA ARG A 43 -3.31 -5.99 -10.91
C ARG A 43 -4.80 -6.04 -11.25
N ALA A 44 -5.63 -6.70 -10.44
CA ALA A 44 -7.06 -6.77 -10.67
C ALA A 44 -7.71 -5.37 -10.69
N TYR A 45 -7.34 -4.49 -9.74
CA TYR A 45 -7.78 -3.10 -9.77
C TYR A 45 -7.30 -2.36 -11.02
N GLN A 46 -6.05 -2.56 -11.44
CA GLN A 46 -5.47 -1.90 -12.61
C GLN A 46 -6.18 -2.32 -13.90
N GLU A 47 -6.42 -3.61 -14.12
CA GLU A 47 -7.10 -4.13 -15.30
C GLU A 47 -8.54 -3.60 -15.39
N ASN A 48 -9.32 -3.71 -14.31
CA ASN A 48 -10.68 -3.19 -14.27
C ASN A 48 -10.74 -1.66 -14.44
N LEU A 49 -9.81 -0.91 -13.83
CA LEU A 49 -9.68 0.54 -14.04
C LEU A 49 -9.48 0.86 -15.52
N GLY A 50 -8.63 0.10 -16.19
CA GLY A 50 -8.39 0.27 -17.63
C GLY A 50 -9.63 0.06 -18.46
N ASP A 51 -10.42 -0.93 -18.14
CA ASP A 51 -11.67 -1.25 -18.87
C ASP A 51 -12.72 -0.15 -18.68
N GLU A 52 -12.90 0.36 -17.46
CA GLU A 52 -13.83 1.44 -17.20
C GLU A 52 -13.39 2.77 -17.83
N VAL A 53 -12.07 3.07 -17.82
CA VAL A 53 -11.51 4.25 -18.53
C VAL A 53 -11.71 4.12 -20.02
N LYS A 54 -11.48 2.94 -20.64
CA LYS A 54 -11.73 2.68 -22.07
C LYS A 54 -13.21 2.83 -22.42
N ALA A 55 -14.09 2.38 -21.54
CA ALA A 55 -15.55 2.50 -21.69
C ALA A 55 -16.07 3.93 -21.43
N GLY A 56 -15.25 4.86 -20.97
CA GLY A 56 -15.66 6.23 -20.61
C GLY A 56 -16.47 6.32 -19.33
N LYS A 57 -16.52 5.26 -18.53
CA LYS A 57 -17.26 5.19 -17.25
C LYS A 57 -16.42 5.74 -16.10
N LEU A 58 -16.19 7.05 -16.12
CA LEU A 58 -15.25 7.70 -15.20
C LEU A 58 -15.65 7.60 -13.72
N GLN A 59 -16.95 7.47 -13.41
CA GLN A 59 -17.39 7.29 -12.03
C GLN A 59 -16.95 5.92 -11.49
N ASP A 60 -17.14 4.85 -12.26
CA ASP A 60 -16.74 3.50 -11.89
C ASP A 60 -15.20 3.40 -11.82
N ALA A 61 -14.51 4.04 -12.77
CA ALA A 61 -13.07 4.20 -12.73
C ALA A 61 -12.58 4.89 -11.44
N GLY A 62 -13.33 5.83 -10.91
CA GLY A 62 -13.05 6.50 -9.63
C GLY A 62 -13.01 5.53 -8.45
N TRP A 63 -14.01 4.66 -8.33
CA TRP A 63 -14.06 3.64 -7.28
C TRP A 63 -12.89 2.66 -7.36
N LEU A 64 -12.53 2.26 -8.57
CA LEU A 64 -11.39 1.35 -8.80
C LEU A 64 -10.05 2.01 -8.49
N LEU A 65 -9.92 3.28 -8.81
CA LEU A 65 -8.71 4.06 -8.47
C LEU A 65 -8.54 4.21 -6.94
N GLU A 66 -9.62 4.42 -6.20
CA GLU A 66 -9.58 4.47 -4.73
C GLU A 66 -9.20 3.11 -4.13
N GLY A 67 -9.77 2.02 -4.65
CA GLY A 67 -9.38 0.67 -4.26
C GLY A 67 -7.90 0.40 -4.49
N MET A 68 -7.37 0.78 -5.67
CA MET A 68 -5.95 0.68 -6.00
C MET A 68 -5.08 1.51 -5.04
N ASP A 69 -5.48 2.74 -4.71
CA ASP A 69 -4.74 3.61 -3.77
C ASP A 69 -4.71 3.01 -2.34
N SER A 70 -5.79 2.31 -1.94
CA SER A 70 -5.84 1.57 -0.69
C SER A 70 -4.80 0.45 -0.67
N VAL A 71 -4.73 -0.37 -1.74
CA VAL A 71 -3.73 -1.44 -1.88
C VAL A 71 -2.31 -0.86 -1.88
N PHE A 72 -2.04 0.23 -2.61
CA PHE A 72 -0.74 0.91 -2.55
C PHE A 72 -0.38 1.38 -1.14
N THR A 73 -1.37 1.83 -0.38
CA THR A 73 -1.15 2.29 1.00
C THR A 73 -0.77 1.12 1.90
N GLU A 74 -1.38 -0.03 1.71
CA GLU A 74 -1.03 -1.26 2.41
C GLU A 74 0.39 -1.73 2.05
N ILE A 75 0.74 -1.78 0.77
CA ILE A 75 2.09 -2.15 0.31
C ILE A 75 3.15 -1.22 0.91
N LYS A 76 2.93 0.09 0.89
CA LYS A 76 3.86 1.07 1.49
C LYS A 76 4.07 0.84 2.98
N LYS A 77 3.04 0.41 3.69
CA LYS A 77 3.10 0.15 5.14
C LYS A 77 3.81 -1.16 5.45
N LYS A 78 3.47 -2.23 4.71
CA LYS A 78 3.96 -3.59 4.92
C LYS A 78 5.38 -3.80 4.40
N PHE A 79 5.69 -3.33 3.21
CA PHE A 79 6.94 -3.63 2.50
C PHE A 79 7.91 -2.43 2.51
N LYS A 80 8.31 -2.00 3.70
CA LYS A 80 9.33 -0.95 3.89
C LYS A 80 10.70 -1.42 3.39
N GLU A 81 11.02 -2.68 3.68
CA GLU A 81 12.23 -3.36 3.23
C GLU A 81 11.82 -4.73 2.70
N HIS A 82 12.13 -5.01 1.46
CA HIS A 82 11.81 -6.28 0.84
C HIS A 82 12.92 -6.70 -0.12
N ARG A 83 13.35 -7.96 -0.06
CA ARG A 83 14.49 -8.49 -0.82
C ARG A 83 14.38 -8.41 -2.35
N LYS A 84 13.16 -8.26 -2.89
CA LYS A 84 12.92 -8.07 -4.33
C LYS A 84 12.93 -6.59 -4.74
N LEU A 85 13.14 -5.67 -3.81
CA LEU A 85 13.14 -4.24 -4.05
C LEU A 85 14.47 -3.64 -3.63
N ASP A 86 15.08 -2.82 -4.49
CA ASP A 86 16.32 -2.09 -4.20
C ASP A 86 16.11 -0.90 -3.23
N GLY A 87 14.96 -0.84 -2.56
CA GLY A 87 14.64 0.21 -1.61
C GLY A 87 13.18 0.11 -1.14
N PRO A 88 12.74 1.01 -0.23
CA PRO A 88 11.40 0.98 0.29
C PRO A 88 10.36 1.23 -0.82
N PHE A 89 9.27 0.46 -0.81
CA PHE A 89 8.21 0.61 -1.81
C PHE A 89 7.65 2.04 -1.90
N SER A 90 7.64 2.76 -0.78
CA SER A 90 7.20 4.18 -0.74
C SER A 90 8.00 5.08 -1.69
N SER A 91 9.29 4.79 -1.91
CA SER A 91 10.12 5.54 -2.86
C SER A 91 9.68 5.28 -4.31
N TYR A 92 9.43 4.02 -4.67
CA TYR A 92 8.89 3.67 -5.99
C TYR A 92 7.53 4.30 -6.24
N TYR A 93 6.63 4.24 -5.25
CA TYR A 93 5.33 4.88 -5.34
C TYR A 93 5.45 6.39 -5.61
N ASN A 94 6.25 7.10 -4.83
CA ASN A 94 6.40 8.55 -4.96
C ASN A 94 6.98 8.97 -6.32
N ILE A 95 7.97 8.21 -6.83
CA ILE A 95 8.68 8.54 -8.07
C ILE A 95 7.86 8.11 -9.30
N LYS A 96 7.23 6.93 -9.25
CA LYS A 96 6.61 6.32 -10.43
C LYS A 96 5.08 6.42 -10.45
N MET A 97 4.39 6.15 -9.34
CA MET A 97 2.94 5.96 -9.31
C MET A 97 2.15 7.24 -9.01
N LYS A 98 2.68 8.13 -8.18
CA LYS A 98 1.96 9.33 -7.72
C LYS A 98 1.49 10.23 -8.86
N LYS A 99 2.29 10.39 -9.92
CA LYS A 99 1.94 11.24 -11.07
C LYS A 99 0.78 10.66 -11.88
N PRO A 100 0.83 9.42 -12.39
CA PRO A 100 -0.28 8.86 -13.16
C PRO A 100 -1.57 8.75 -12.36
N ILE A 101 -1.53 8.36 -11.08
CA ILE A 101 -2.71 8.31 -10.22
C ILE A 101 -3.36 9.68 -10.11
N ARG A 102 -2.58 10.74 -9.87
CA ARG A 102 -3.10 12.10 -9.82
C ARG A 102 -3.72 12.54 -11.14
N MET A 103 -3.10 12.18 -12.28
CA MET A 103 -3.65 12.51 -13.61
C MET A 103 -5.02 11.85 -13.82
N ILE A 104 -5.16 10.56 -13.46
CA ILE A 104 -6.44 9.85 -13.61
C ILE A 104 -7.49 10.47 -12.69
N ARG A 105 -7.14 10.76 -11.43
CA ARG A 105 -8.05 11.40 -10.46
C ARG A 105 -8.55 12.76 -10.98
N GLN A 106 -7.66 13.63 -11.45
CA GLN A 106 -8.03 14.91 -12.03
C GLN A 106 -8.94 14.74 -13.25
N ALA A 107 -8.63 13.78 -14.13
CA ALA A 107 -9.45 13.52 -15.31
C ALA A 107 -10.86 13.03 -14.96
N ILE A 108 -11.02 12.26 -13.88
CA ILE A 108 -12.32 11.84 -13.37
C ILE A 108 -13.12 13.05 -12.85
N GLU A 109 -12.48 13.92 -12.09
CA GLU A 109 -13.10 15.17 -11.58
C GLU A 109 -13.54 16.07 -12.72
N ASP A 110 -12.69 16.24 -13.74
CA ASP A 110 -12.94 17.09 -14.91
C ASP A 110 -13.82 16.40 -15.98
N ARG A 111 -14.18 15.12 -15.79
CA ARG A 111 -14.88 14.28 -16.77
C ARG A 111 -14.18 14.19 -18.12
N ASP A 112 -12.86 14.21 -18.12
CA ASP A 112 -12.00 14.13 -19.32
C ASP A 112 -11.50 12.70 -19.55
N THR A 113 -12.21 11.95 -20.40
CA THR A 113 -11.87 10.57 -20.76
C THR A 113 -10.50 10.48 -21.47
N SER A 114 -10.13 11.49 -22.26
CA SER A 114 -8.85 11.50 -22.98
C SER A 114 -7.67 11.62 -22.00
N LEU A 115 -7.80 12.52 -21.03
CA LEU A 115 -6.79 12.69 -19.98
C LEU A 115 -6.75 11.45 -19.07
N ALA A 116 -7.91 10.83 -18.74
CA ALA A 116 -7.96 9.59 -17.97
C ALA A 116 -7.22 8.46 -18.68
N MET A 117 -7.45 8.31 -19.99
CA MET A 117 -6.75 7.33 -20.84
C MET A 117 -5.24 7.58 -20.88
N SER A 118 -4.82 8.83 -21.00
CA SER A 118 -3.41 9.21 -20.98
C SER A 118 -2.74 8.90 -19.64
N GLY A 119 -3.44 9.20 -18.54
CA GLY A 119 -3.00 8.85 -17.18
C GLY A 119 -2.89 7.34 -16.98
N TYR A 120 -3.87 6.57 -17.47
CA TYR A 120 -3.87 5.11 -17.41
C TYR A 120 -2.71 4.48 -18.18
N LYS A 121 -2.46 4.93 -19.43
CA LYS A 121 -1.28 4.49 -20.21
C LYS A 121 0.03 4.77 -19.46
N LEU A 122 0.14 5.94 -18.85
CA LEU A 122 1.30 6.29 -18.05
C LEU A 122 1.44 5.37 -16.83
N LEU A 123 0.33 5.03 -16.15
CA LEU A 123 0.30 4.12 -15.00
C LEU A 123 0.86 2.74 -15.38
N VAL A 124 0.34 2.12 -16.45
CA VAL A 124 0.81 0.82 -16.95
C VAL A 124 2.31 0.86 -17.29
N ASN A 125 2.76 1.89 -18.00
CA ASN A 125 4.18 2.07 -18.32
C ASN A 125 5.07 2.18 -17.07
N LYS A 126 4.57 2.81 -16.01
CA LYS A 126 5.30 2.93 -14.74
C LYS A 126 5.32 1.64 -13.94
N CYS A 127 4.24 0.84 -13.98
CA CYS A 127 4.23 -0.51 -13.42
C CYS A 127 5.31 -1.38 -14.10
N ASN A 128 5.33 -1.42 -15.42
CA ASN A 128 6.33 -2.17 -16.18
C ASN A 128 7.77 -1.65 -15.94
N SER A 129 7.95 -0.33 -15.82
CA SER A 129 9.26 0.21 -15.43
C SER A 129 9.69 -0.24 -14.03
N CYS A 130 8.78 -0.31 -13.07
CA CYS A 130 9.09 -0.79 -11.73
C CYS A 130 9.49 -2.28 -11.75
N HIS A 131 8.76 -3.10 -12.51
CA HIS A 131 9.07 -4.52 -12.67
C HIS A 131 10.47 -4.72 -13.28
N ARG A 132 10.81 -3.99 -14.36
CA ARG A 132 12.15 -4.07 -14.96
C ARG A 132 13.25 -3.64 -14.01
N ASP A 133 13.06 -2.56 -13.26
CA ASP A 133 14.07 -2.07 -12.30
C ASP A 133 14.37 -3.08 -11.19
N ASN A 134 13.41 -3.94 -10.86
CA ASN A 134 13.54 -4.97 -9.83
C ASN A 134 13.74 -6.39 -10.40
N ASN A 135 14.05 -6.53 -11.69
CA ASN A 135 14.25 -7.81 -12.38
C ASN A 135 13.04 -8.76 -12.24
N ILE A 136 11.83 -8.22 -12.26
CA ILE A 136 10.58 -8.99 -12.21
C ILE A 136 10.13 -9.24 -13.64
N ASP A 137 10.15 -10.52 -14.06
CA ASP A 137 9.71 -10.94 -15.39
C ASP A 137 8.18 -11.12 -15.43
N LYS A 138 7.47 -10.00 -15.30
CA LYS A 138 6.01 -9.94 -15.41
C LYS A 138 5.62 -8.58 -15.99
N ASP A 139 5.07 -8.60 -17.20
CA ASP A 139 4.52 -7.41 -17.80
C ASP A 139 3.06 -7.17 -17.39
N VAL A 140 2.74 -5.90 -17.18
CA VAL A 140 1.37 -5.40 -17.00
C VAL A 140 0.85 -4.99 -18.38
N ASN A 141 -0.28 -5.59 -18.80
CA ASN A 141 -0.85 -5.32 -20.10
C ASN A 141 -1.72 -4.03 -20.06
N PHE A 142 -1.78 -3.40 -21.24
CA PHE A 142 -2.63 -2.25 -21.52
C PHE A 142 -3.97 -2.69 -22.14
#